data_976ded9db211812c93953606c2abc246
#
_entry.id   976ded9db211812c93953606c2abc246
#
_cell.length_a   1.000
_cell.length_b   1.000
_cell.length_c   1.000
_cell.angle_alpha   90.00
_cell.angle_beta   90.00
_cell.angle_gamma   90.00
#
_symmetry.space_group_name_H-M   'P 1'
#
loop_
_entity.id
_entity.type
_entity.pdbx_description
1 polymer ?
#
loop_
_entity_poly.entity_id
_entity_poly.type
_entity_poly.pdbx_seq_one_letter_code
_entity_poly.pdbx_strand_id
1 'polypeptide(L)'
;MRTLLFSAVSFFVASTVAVAAPASKPAASASFAAHQTVTEKQATGLYDLSGLPQFTGKVAQFLPAPHGGVLGVVLTDGTQVLVSPDQGHTVAGLIKPGDTVSIQGLKACSLPLIRAFSLTSPRGRSMQDSFIVMPQQSPEMITGPDLVLHGDIWMPLYDLNGQVSGVILKDHTVIYLAPREATRLAAWLKAGQSIYAVGTGTSGELGIAIDAREIGPTAAQMVGVAVGNAPAPGPAPGSAGYDIIPGSE
;
A
#
# COMPACT_ATOMS: atom_id res chain seq x y z
N MET A 1 46.45 42.42 -4.57
CA MET A 1 46.95 43.43 -3.62
C MET A 1 46.27 43.28 -2.29
N ARG A 2 47.08 43.04 -1.27
CA ARG A 2 46.86 43.36 0.16
C ARG A 2 45.75 42.55 0.87
N THR A 3 45.89 42.02 2.05
CA THR A 3 47.05 41.75 2.94
C THR A 3 46.48 40.92 4.10
N LEU A 4 47.20 39.88 4.48
CA LEU A 4 47.21 39.18 5.75
C LEU A 4 46.89 39.99 7.01
N LEU A 5 46.29 39.38 8.01
CA LEU A 5 46.74 39.53 9.39
C LEU A 5 46.43 38.31 10.24
N PHE A 6 47.51 37.70 10.71
CA PHE A 6 47.64 36.72 11.77
C PHE A 6 47.30 37.32 13.14
N SER A 7 46.72 36.57 14.05
CA SER A 7 47.01 36.77 15.47
C SER A 7 46.88 35.41 16.23
N ALA A 8 48.02 34.99 16.71
CA ALA A 8 48.20 33.89 17.68
C ALA A 8 48.47 34.51 19.06
N VAL A 9 47.98 33.89 20.12
CA VAL A 9 48.51 33.94 21.52
C VAL A 9 47.85 32.79 22.27
N SER A 10 48.51 31.75 22.66
CA SER A 10 49.42 31.40 23.76
C SER A 10 48.75 30.82 24.98
N PHE A 11 49.06 29.57 25.23
CA PHE A 11 49.45 28.82 26.43
C PHE A 11 48.92 29.28 27.82
N PHE A 12 48.31 28.36 28.53
CA PHE A 12 48.65 28.14 29.94
C PHE A 12 48.49 26.63 30.34
N VAL A 13 49.62 26.05 30.74
CA VAL A 13 49.77 24.73 31.38
C VAL A 13 49.64 24.95 32.87
N ALA A 14 48.84 24.15 33.55
CA ALA A 14 48.94 23.96 35.00
C ALA A 14 48.71 22.47 35.32
N SER A 15 49.87 21.84 35.63
CA SER A 15 49.91 20.51 36.21
C SER A 15 49.69 20.60 37.73
N THR A 16 48.80 19.79 38.27
CA THR A 16 48.84 19.44 39.71
C THR A 16 48.67 17.93 39.89
N VAL A 17 49.73 17.36 40.44
CA VAL A 17 49.83 16.01 40.96
C VAL A 17 49.23 15.97 42.36
N ALA A 18 48.39 15.00 42.71
CA ALA A 18 48.16 14.50 44.07
C ALA A 18 47.47 13.15 44.00
N VAL A 19 48.25 12.13 44.33
CA VAL A 19 48.21 11.23 45.50
C VAL A 19 47.01 10.26 45.53
N ALA A 20 47.41 9.01 45.42
CA ALA A 20 46.60 7.80 45.59
C ALA A 20 46.33 7.51 47.05
N ALA A 21 45.14 7.00 47.38
CA ALA A 21 44.85 6.16 48.55
C ALA A 21 43.65 5.23 48.27
N PRO A 22 43.50 4.11 48.98
CA PRO A 22 43.05 2.83 48.38
C PRO A 22 41.59 2.46 48.63
N ALA A 23 41.20 1.52 47.80
CA ALA A 23 40.06 0.60 47.83
C ALA A 23 39.15 0.57 49.06
N SER A 24 37.89 0.72 48.77
CA SER A 24 36.80 -0.05 49.40
C SER A 24 35.67 -0.30 48.34
N LYS A 25 35.45 -1.57 48.11
CA LYS A 25 34.37 -2.09 47.31
C LYS A 25 33.12 -2.12 48.16
N PRO A 26 32.01 -1.59 47.75
CA PRO A 26 30.75 -2.24 48.05
C PRO A 26 29.92 -2.56 46.82
N ALA A 27 29.34 -3.69 46.92
CA ALA A 27 28.18 -4.31 46.35
C ALA A 27 27.41 -3.58 45.20
N ALA A 28 27.21 -4.36 44.18
CA ALA A 28 26.24 -4.14 43.12
C ALA A 28 24.84 -3.82 43.67
N SER A 29 24.38 -2.63 43.41
CA SER A 29 22.95 -2.32 43.37
C SER A 29 22.59 -2.04 41.94
N ALA A 30 22.02 -3.05 41.31
CA ALA A 30 21.39 -2.91 40.02
C ALA A 30 20.22 -1.94 40.17
N SER A 31 20.42 -0.70 39.79
CA SER A 31 19.33 0.27 39.59
C SER A 31 18.77 0.07 38.18
N PHE A 32 17.91 -0.92 38.04
CA PHE A 32 16.96 -0.98 36.94
C PHE A 32 15.82 -0.01 37.28
N ALA A 33 15.94 1.22 36.85
CA ALA A 33 14.82 2.15 36.81
C ALA A 33 15.08 3.22 35.75
N ALA A 34 15.21 2.79 34.46
CA ALA A 34 14.78 3.63 33.38
C ALA A 34 13.28 3.37 33.23
N HIS A 35 12.47 4.12 33.97
CA HIS A 35 11.07 4.30 33.59
C HIS A 35 11.06 5.01 32.26
N GLN A 36 11.04 4.24 31.20
CA GLN A 36 10.49 4.71 29.95
C GLN A 36 9.02 5.00 30.26
N THR A 37 8.69 6.28 30.35
CA THR A 37 7.32 6.73 30.23
C THR A 37 6.87 6.37 28.80
N VAL A 38 6.44 5.13 28.63
CA VAL A 38 5.62 4.74 27.52
C VAL A 38 4.36 5.56 27.68
N THR A 39 4.25 6.62 26.88
CA THR A 39 2.96 7.29 26.68
C THR A 39 2.08 6.21 26.09
N GLU A 40 1.23 5.65 26.90
CA GLU A 40 0.23 4.66 26.58
C GLU A 40 -0.74 5.34 25.60
N LYS A 41 -0.36 5.34 24.31
CA LYS A 41 -1.24 5.73 23.22
C LYS A 41 -2.25 4.59 23.15
N GLN A 42 -3.46 4.84 23.65
CA GLN A 42 -4.57 3.90 23.64
C GLN A 42 -4.59 3.13 22.31
N ALA A 43 -4.29 1.84 22.41
CA ALA A 43 -4.50 0.91 21.32
C ALA A 43 -6.03 0.87 21.08
N THR A 44 -6.46 1.50 20.00
CA THR A 44 -7.89 1.54 19.61
C THR A 44 -8.32 0.24 18.93
N GLY A 45 -7.42 -0.72 18.76
CA GLY A 45 -7.66 -1.99 18.10
C GLY A 45 -7.49 -3.21 19.01
N LEU A 46 -7.98 -4.34 18.53
CA LEU A 46 -7.88 -5.63 19.23
C LEU A 46 -6.43 -6.12 19.36
N TYR A 47 -5.57 -5.72 18.43
CA TYR A 47 -4.18 -6.16 18.36
C TYR A 47 -3.22 -5.00 18.64
N ASP A 48 -2.12 -5.31 19.36
CA ASP A 48 -1.01 -4.38 19.55
C ASP A 48 -0.12 -4.36 18.29
N LEU A 49 -0.16 -3.26 17.55
CA LEU A 49 0.65 -3.06 16.35
C LEU A 49 1.96 -2.30 16.62
N SER A 50 2.28 -1.99 17.88
CA SER A 50 3.46 -1.17 18.24
C SER A 50 4.79 -1.80 17.82
N GLY A 51 4.83 -3.13 17.69
CA GLY A 51 5.99 -3.88 17.20
C GLY A 51 6.20 -3.82 15.69
N LEU A 52 5.25 -3.29 14.92
CA LEU A 52 5.39 -3.18 13.47
C LEU A 52 6.23 -1.97 13.07
N PRO A 53 7.03 -2.09 11.99
CA PRO A 53 7.74 -0.96 11.41
C PRO A 53 6.79 0.18 11.05
N GLN A 54 7.27 1.41 11.29
CA GLN A 54 6.53 2.62 10.96
C GLN A 54 7.18 3.32 9.75
N PHE A 55 6.34 3.71 8.80
CA PHE A 55 6.73 4.43 7.61
C PHE A 55 5.98 5.76 7.55
N THR A 56 6.56 6.75 6.90
CA THR A 56 5.92 8.04 6.65
C THR A 56 6.04 8.38 5.18
N GLY A 57 4.96 8.87 4.59
CA GLY A 57 4.98 9.26 3.19
C GLY A 57 3.86 10.24 2.86
N LYS A 58 4.03 10.97 1.75
CA LYS A 58 3.01 11.88 1.23
C LYS A 58 2.16 11.14 0.20
N VAL A 59 0.84 11.21 0.35
CA VAL A 59 -0.11 10.58 -0.58
C VAL A 59 -0.10 11.32 -1.91
N ALA A 60 0.16 10.63 -3.00
CA ALA A 60 0.05 11.16 -4.36
C ALA A 60 -1.38 10.99 -4.88
N GLN A 61 -1.94 9.78 -4.74
CA GLN A 61 -3.28 9.44 -5.20
C GLN A 61 -3.87 8.29 -4.39
N PHE A 62 -5.18 8.10 -4.52
CA PHE A 62 -5.85 6.86 -4.12
C PHE A 62 -5.60 5.75 -5.16
N LEU A 63 -5.78 4.51 -4.70
CA LEU A 63 -5.96 3.33 -5.54
C LEU A 63 -7.45 2.97 -5.51
N PRO A 64 -8.29 3.58 -6.38
CA PRO A 64 -9.71 3.28 -6.41
C PRO A 64 -9.92 1.82 -6.83
N ALA A 65 -10.95 1.19 -6.24
CA ALA A 65 -11.38 -0.15 -6.60
C ALA A 65 -12.43 -0.10 -7.72
N PRO A 66 -12.49 -1.08 -8.62
CA PRO A 66 -13.50 -1.12 -9.69
C PRO A 66 -14.94 -1.16 -9.16
N HIS A 67 -15.17 -1.65 -7.94
CA HIS A 67 -16.48 -1.75 -7.29
C HIS A 67 -16.82 -0.55 -6.40
N GLY A 68 -15.96 0.46 -6.38
CA GLY A 68 -16.05 1.62 -5.48
C GLY A 68 -15.17 1.47 -4.24
N GLY A 69 -14.95 2.58 -3.54
CA GLY A 69 -13.99 2.65 -2.45
C GLY A 69 -12.55 2.67 -2.92
N VAL A 70 -11.60 2.37 -2.03
CA VAL A 70 -10.17 2.33 -2.34
C VAL A 70 -9.52 1.06 -1.79
N LEU A 71 -8.54 0.52 -2.48
CA LEU A 71 -7.69 -0.59 -2.00
C LEU A 71 -6.42 -0.09 -1.32
N GLY A 72 -6.18 1.21 -1.35
CA GLY A 72 -4.98 1.81 -0.77
C GLY A 72 -4.66 3.17 -1.37
N VAL A 73 -3.39 3.54 -1.29
CA VAL A 73 -2.86 4.79 -1.84
C VAL A 73 -1.51 4.56 -2.50
N VAL A 74 -1.13 5.46 -3.41
CA VAL A 74 0.24 5.58 -3.90
C VAL A 74 0.87 6.79 -3.23
N LEU A 75 2.07 6.63 -2.71
CA LEU A 75 2.87 7.71 -2.17
C LEU A 75 3.64 8.44 -3.30
N THR A 76 4.12 9.64 -3.02
CA THR A 76 4.85 10.46 -4.01
C THR A 76 6.18 9.84 -4.46
N ASP A 77 6.73 8.90 -3.71
CA ASP A 77 7.92 8.11 -4.09
C ASP A 77 7.59 6.86 -4.94
N GLY A 78 6.31 6.66 -5.29
CA GLY A 78 5.82 5.51 -6.04
C GLY A 78 5.53 4.27 -5.18
N THR A 79 5.69 4.35 -3.86
CA THR A 79 5.34 3.23 -2.98
C THR A 79 3.82 3.06 -2.92
N GLN A 80 3.35 1.85 -3.19
CA GLN A 80 1.95 1.48 -3.05
C GLN A 80 1.70 1.01 -1.61
N VAL A 81 0.70 1.58 -0.97
CA VAL A 81 0.27 1.24 0.39
C VAL A 81 -1.09 0.60 0.28
N LEU A 82 -1.16 -0.70 0.47
CA LEU A 82 -2.42 -1.45 0.39
C LEU A 82 -3.00 -1.66 1.78
N VAL A 83 -4.31 -1.55 1.86
CA VAL A 83 -5.11 -1.81 3.06
C VAL A 83 -6.05 -2.99 2.80
N SER A 84 -6.63 -3.54 3.86
CA SER A 84 -7.68 -4.55 3.70
C SER A 84 -8.90 -3.95 2.98
N PRO A 85 -9.56 -4.69 2.10
CA PRO A 85 -10.68 -4.17 1.29
C PRO A 85 -11.82 -3.54 2.11
N ASP A 86 -12.10 -4.09 3.29
CA ASP A 86 -13.11 -3.58 4.23
C ASP A 86 -12.75 -2.20 4.79
N GLN A 87 -11.47 -1.80 4.79
CA GLN A 87 -10.99 -0.52 5.30
C GLN A 87 -10.99 0.60 4.24
N GLY A 88 -11.26 0.28 2.99
CA GLY A 88 -11.16 1.23 1.88
C GLY A 88 -11.98 2.49 2.06
N HIS A 89 -13.23 2.37 2.49
CA HIS A 89 -14.10 3.52 2.75
C HIS A 89 -13.59 4.38 3.93
N THR A 90 -13.09 3.73 4.98
CA THR A 90 -12.50 4.42 6.13
C THR A 90 -11.29 5.24 5.71
N VAL A 91 -10.41 4.67 4.89
CA VAL A 91 -9.22 5.35 4.36
C VAL A 91 -9.60 6.56 3.52
N ALA A 92 -10.57 6.43 2.62
CA ALA A 92 -11.05 7.53 1.77
C ALA A 92 -11.61 8.70 2.58
N GLY A 93 -12.25 8.43 3.73
CA GLY A 93 -12.76 9.47 4.66
C GLY A 93 -11.69 10.04 5.60
N LEU A 94 -10.56 9.37 5.76
CA LEU A 94 -9.52 9.72 6.72
C LEU A 94 -8.46 10.66 6.17
N ILE A 95 -8.06 10.47 4.92
CA ILE A 95 -6.95 11.15 4.25
C ILE A 95 -7.35 11.68 2.88
N LYS A 96 -6.47 12.50 2.30
CA LYS A 96 -6.63 13.08 0.95
C LYS A 96 -5.29 13.04 0.22
N PRO A 97 -5.28 13.07 -1.11
CA PRO A 97 -4.06 13.37 -1.87
C PRO A 97 -3.39 14.64 -1.37
N GLY A 98 -2.07 14.60 -1.21
CA GLY A 98 -1.27 15.68 -0.62
C GLY A 98 -1.03 15.56 0.90
N ASP A 99 -1.78 14.73 1.62
CA ASP A 99 -1.57 14.51 3.05
C ASP A 99 -0.29 13.71 3.30
N THR A 100 0.40 14.03 4.40
CA THR A 100 1.49 13.19 4.92
C THR A 100 0.91 12.24 5.95
N VAL A 101 1.07 10.94 5.72
CA VAL A 101 0.50 9.88 6.54
C VAL A 101 1.59 9.09 7.24
N SER A 102 1.25 8.55 8.42
CA SER A 102 2.06 7.58 9.13
C SER A 102 1.42 6.21 8.98
N ILE A 103 2.22 5.21 8.64
CA ILE A 103 1.77 3.86 8.27
C ILE A 103 2.52 2.88 9.15
N GLN A 104 1.81 2.01 9.86
CA GLN A 104 2.39 0.82 10.49
C GLN A 104 2.06 -0.40 9.62
N GLY A 105 3.08 -1.15 9.23
CA GLY A 105 2.86 -2.24 8.29
C GLY A 105 4.11 -3.00 7.91
N LEU A 106 3.96 -3.88 6.94
CA LEU A 106 5.06 -4.69 6.39
C LEU A 106 5.42 -4.18 5.00
N LYS A 107 6.69 -3.83 4.81
CA LYS A 107 7.23 -3.44 3.52
C LYS A 107 7.78 -4.67 2.80
N ALA A 108 7.45 -4.82 1.53
CA ALA A 108 8.03 -5.85 0.68
C ALA A 108 9.54 -5.64 0.50
N CYS A 109 10.32 -6.72 0.42
CA CYS A 109 11.77 -6.64 0.33
C CYS A 109 12.27 -6.06 -1.00
N SER A 110 11.56 -6.36 -2.10
CA SER A 110 12.01 -6.05 -3.47
C SER A 110 11.01 -5.24 -4.28
N LEU A 111 9.85 -4.91 -3.72
CA LEU A 111 8.81 -4.15 -4.41
C LEU A 111 8.53 -2.84 -3.68
N PRO A 112 8.09 -1.78 -4.36
CA PRO A 112 7.64 -0.54 -3.75
C PRO A 112 6.22 -0.73 -3.17
N LEU A 113 6.08 -1.63 -2.21
CA LEU A 113 4.81 -2.09 -1.68
C LEU A 113 4.86 -2.15 -0.15
N ILE A 114 3.85 -1.61 0.50
CA ILE A 114 3.60 -1.72 1.94
C ILE A 114 2.19 -2.29 2.14
N ARG A 115 2.07 -3.38 2.91
CA ARG A 115 0.80 -3.80 3.49
C ARG A 115 0.60 -3.04 4.80
N ALA A 116 -0.36 -2.14 4.83
CA ALA A 116 -0.69 -1.35 6.01
C ALA A 116 -1.65 -2.10 6.93
N PHE A 117 -1.36 -2.07 8.22
CA PHE A 117 -2.24 -2.54 9.29
C PHE A 117 -2.79 -1.36 10.11
N SER A 118 -2.11 -0.23 10.07
CA SER A 118 -2.61 1.02 10.62
C SER A 118 -2.17 2.19 9.75
N LEU A 119 -3.05 3.18 9.61
CA LEU A 119 -2.79 4.40 8.87
C LEU A 119 -3.29 5.59 9.69
N THR A 120 -2.41 6.55 9.94
CA THR A 120 -2.71 7.74 10.73
C THR A 120 -2.61 8.98 9.85
N SER A 121 -3.68 9.77 9.84
CA SER A 121 -3.76 11.04 9.11
C SER A 121 -2.95 12.16 9.79
N PRO A 122 -2.67 13.26 9.08
CA PRO A 122 -1.98 14.42 9.67
C PRO A 122 -2.73 15.01 10.87
N ARG A 123 -4.04 14.80 10.97
CA ARG A 123 -4.90 15.29 12.06
C ARG A 123 -4.91 14.33 13.27
N GLY A 124 -4.09 13.30 13.28
CA GLY A 124 -3.99 12.33 14.37
C GLY A 124 -5.12 11.30 14.42
N ARG A 125 -6.07 11.32 13.46
CA ARG A 125 -7.06 10.25 13.32
C ARG A 125 -6.37 9.04 12.71
N SER A 126 -6.67 7.86 13.21
CA SER A 126 -6.09 6.61 12.72
C SER A 126 -7.16 5.60 12.32
N MET A 127 -6.84 4.81 11.33
CA MET A 127 -7.51 3.56 10.97
C MET A 127 -6.60 2.42 11.39
N GLN A 128 -7.19 1.34 11.87
CA GLN A 128 -6.49 0.11 12.19
C GLN A 128 -7.24 -1.04 11.54
N ASP A 129 -6.50 -1.99 10.96
CA ASP A 129 -7.06 -3.20 10.38
C ASP A 129 -7.76 -4.00 11.49
N SER A 130 -8.99 -4.42 11.25
CA SER A 130 -9.74 -5.26 12.18
C SER A 130 -9.29 -6.71 12.18
N PHE A 131 -8.51 -7.12 11.17
CA PHE A 131 -8.11 -8.52 10.88
C PHE A 131 -9.32 -9.47 10.73
N ILE A 132 -10.50 -8.93 10.55
CA ILE A 132 -11.70 -9.70 10.25
C ILE A 132 -11.68 -9.98 8.75
N VAL A 133 -11.38 -11.21 8.38
CA VAL A 133 -11.57 -11.68 7.02
C VAL A 133 -13.07 -11.92 6.84
N MET A 134 -13.77 -10.96 6.27
CA MET A 134 -15.14 -11.21 5.82
C MET A 134 -15.07 -12.25 4.71
N PRO A 135 -15.82 -13.37 4.82
CA PRO A 135 -15.91 -14.29 3.69
C PRO A 135 -16.42 -13.49 2.50
N GLN A 136 -15.69 -13.54 1.40
CA GLN A 136 -16.13 -12.91 0.15
C GLN A 136 -17.48 -13.54 -0.20
N GLN A 137 -18.52 -12.79 0.03
CA GLN A 137 -19.81 -13.10 -0.57
C GLN A 137 -19.58 -13.08 -2.08
N SER A 138 -20.34 -13.91 -2.80
CA SER A 138 -20.27 -14.08 -4.25
C SER A 138 -19.79 -12.82 -4.98
N PRO A 139 -18.85 -12.95 -5.93
CA PRO A 139 -18.29 -11.77 -6.57
C PRO A 139 -19.45 -10.89 -7.07
N GLU A 140 -19.53 -9.66 -6.56
CA GLU A 140 -20.49 -8.70 -7.06
C GLU A 140 -20.15 -8.54 -8.55
N MET A 141 -21.08 -8.95 -9.40
CA MET A 141 -20.97 -8.66 -10.81
C MET A 141 -21.02 -7.13 -10.92
N ILE A 142 -19.89 -6.54 -11.33
CA ILE A 142 -19.85 -5.12 -11.63
C ILE A 142 -20.79 -4.91 -12.80
N THR A 143 -21.97 -4.37 -12.52
CA THR A 143 -22.94 -4.01 -13.54
C THR A 143 -22.81 -2.51 -13.79
N GLY A 144 -22.48 -2.14 -14.98
CA GLY A 144 -22.32 -0.73 -15.41
C GLY A 144 -21.94 -0.65 -16.86
N PRO A 145 -21.96 0.55 -17.45
CA PRO A 145 -21.46 0.75 -18.81
C PRO A 145 -19.95 0.45 -18.82
N ASP A 146 -19.49 -0.07 -19.94
CA ASP A 146 -18.06 -0.22 -20.17
C ASP A 146 -17.40 1.15 -20.28
N LEU A 147 -16.29 1.28 -19.60
CA LEU A 147 -15.39 2.42 -19.76
C LEU A 147 -14.29 2.04 -20.74
N VAL A 148 -14.01 2.95 -21.67
CA VAL A 148 -12.90 2.84 -22.61
C VAL A 148 -11.81 3.79 -22.14
N LEU A 149 -10.67 3.24 -21.81
CA LEU A 149 -9.53 3.98 -21.26
C LEU A 149 -8.31 3.82 -22.17
N HIS A 150 -7.50 4.86 -22.24
CA HIS A 150 -6.17 4.76 -22.85
C HIS A 150 -5.23 5.74 -22.18
N GLY A 151 -3.96 5.39 -22.13
CA GLY A 151 -2.94 6.26 -21.56
C GLY A 151 -1.59 5.56 -21.46
N ASP A 152 -0.60 6.32 -21.03
CA ASP A 152 0.73 5.80 -20.78
C ASP A 152 0.81 5.20 -19.37
N ILE A 153 1.39 4.02 -19.29
CA ILE A 153 1.61 3.34 -18.02
C ILE A 153 2.66 4.11 -17.21
N TRP A 154 2.30 4.48 -15.99
CA TRP A 154 3.24 5.03 -15.01
C TRP A 154 3.99 3.90 -14.31
N MET A 155 3.25 2.93 -13.73
CA MET A 155 3.85 1.82 -13.00
C MET A 155 2.91 0.60 -12.99
N PRO A 156 3.45 -0.61 -12.71
CA PRO A 156 2.60 -1.78 -12.42
C PRO A 156 1.82 -1.59 -11.13
N LEU A 157 0.63 -2.15 -11.07
CA LEU A 157 -0.18 -2.29 -9.86
C LEU A 157 0.10 -3.65 -9.23
N TYR A 158 0.31 -3.69 -7.92
CA TYR A 158 0.53 -4.92 -7.16
C TYR A 158 -0.68 -5.28 -6.29
N ASP A 159 -0.90 -6.57 -6.10
CA ASP A 159 -1.83 -7.09 -5.11
C ASP A 159 -1.15 -7.29 -3.73
N LEU A 160 -1.92 -7.73 -2.73
CA LEU A 160 -1.41 -8.01 -1.37
C LEU A 160 -0.38 -9.15 -1.31
N ASN A 161 -0.29 -9.98 -2.35
CA ASN A 161 0.70 -11.05 -2.47
C ASN A 161 1.96 -10.60 -3.22
N GLY A 162 2.00 -9.33 -3.70
CA GLY A 162 3.09 -8.79 -4.49
C GLY A 162 3.07 -9.22 -5.96
N GLN A 163 1.96 -9.80 -6.44
CA GLN A 163 1.78 -10.12 -7.85
C GLN A 163 1.31 -8.89 -8.61
N VAL A 164 1.73 -8.76 -9.88
CA VAL A 164 1.19 -7.72 -10.75
C VAL A 164 -0.27 -8.05 -11.02
N SER A 165 -1.16 -7.15 -10.66
CA SER A 165 -2.61 -7.24 -10.80
C SER A 165 -3.19 -6.12 -11.65
N GLY A 166 -2.35 -5.47 -12.46
CA GLY A 166 -2.77 -4.38 -13.34
C GLY A 166 -1.72 -3.33 -13.55
N VAL A 167 -2.15 -2.14 -13.91
CA VAL A 167 -1.29 -0.97 -14.13
C VAL A 167 -1.97 0.31 -13.64
N ILE A 168 -1.13 1.29 -13.30
CA ILE A 168 -1.54 2.65 -12.99
C ILE A 168 -1.04 3.53 -14.14
N LEU A 169 -1.92 4.32 -14.73
CA LEU A 169 -1.59 5.24 -15.79
C LEU A 169 -1.08 6.58 -15.26
N LYS A 170 -0.42 7.38 -16.10
CA LYS A 170 0.10 8.70 -15.74
C LYS A 170 -0.98 9.71 -15.35
N ASP A 171 -2.20 9.53 -15.85
CA ASP A 171 -3.38 10.33 -15.50
C ASP A 171 -4.06 9.86 -14.21
N HIS A 172 -3.42 8.96 -13.47
CA HIS A 172 -3.91 8.37 -12.22
C HIS A 172 -5.02 7.33 -12.36
N THR A 173 -5.42 6.97 -13.57
CA THR A 173 -6.37 5.89 -13.85
C THR A 173 -5.76 4.54 -13.49
N VAL A 174 -6.57 3.64 -12.92
CA VAL A 174 -6.16 2.31 -12.50
C VAL A 174 -6.87 1.24 -13.32
N ILE A 175 -6.09 0.36 -13.95
CA ILE A 175 -6.60 -0.76 -14.75
C ILE A 175 -6.24 -2.05 -14.01
N TYR A 176 -7.27 -2.77 -13.57
CA TYR A 176 -7.12 -4.06 -12.88
C TYR A 176 -7.15 -5.21 -13.89
N LEU A 177 -6.38 -6.23 -13.59
CA LEU A 177 -6.27 -7.49 -14.31
C LEU A 177 -6.12 -8.64 -13.33
N ALA A 178 -6.63 -9.80 -13.67
CA ALA A 178 -6.25 -11.01 -12.96
C ALA A 178 -4.73 -11.22 -13.04
N PRO A 179 -4.03 -11.65 -11.96
CA PRO A 179 -2.58 -11.84 -11.97
C PRO A 179 -2.07 -12.77 -13.08
N ARG A 180 -2.86 -13.79 -13.46
CA ARG A 180 -2.53 -14.67 -14.58
C ARG A 180 -2.51 -13.92 -15.92
N GLU A 181 -3.49 -13.03 -16.14
CA GLU A 181 -3.58 -12.20 -17.34
C GLU A 181 -2.46 -11.15 -17.35
N ALA A 182 -2.18 -10.52 -16.22
CA ALA A 182 -1.05 -9.59 -16.09
C ALA A 182 0.28 -10.28 -16.42
N THR A 183 0.48 -11.53 -15.99
CA THR A 183 1.67 -12.33 -16.33
C THR A 183 1.71 -12.64 -17.82
N ARG A 184 0.58 -13.06 -18.41
CA ARG A 184 0.48 -13.36 -19.86
C ARG A 184 0.81 -12.14 -20.72
N LEU A 185 0.41 -10.96 -20.27
CA LEU A 185 0.53 -9.69 -21.00
C LEU A 185 1.70 -8.83 -20.53
N ALA A 186 2.61 -9.35 -19.72
CA ALA A 186 3.70 -8.62 -19.10
C ALA A 186 4.57 -7.79 -20.09
N ALA A 187 4.63 -8.22 -21.35
CA ALA A 187 5.35 -7.48 -22.40
C ALA A 187 4.72 -6.10 -22.66
N TRP A 188 3.40 -5.96 -22.51
CA TRP A 188 2.64 -4.73 -22.75
C TRP A 188 2.48 -3.85 -21.52
N LEU A 189 2.67 -4.43 -20.33
CA LEU A 189 2.41 -3.76 -19.04
C LEU A 189 3.65 -3.08 -18.44
N LYS A 190 4.56 -2.62 -19.28
CA LYS A 190 5.79 -1.94 -18.85
C LYS A 190 5.57 -0.44 -18.71
N ALA A 191 6.20 0.16 -17.70
CA ALA A 191 6.18 1.61 -17.52
C ALA A 191 6.63 2.35 -18.80
N GLY A 192 5.92 3.41 -19.15
CA GLY A 192 6.16 4.23 -20.33
C GLY A 192 5.53 3.73 -21.62
N GLN A 193 4.93 2.54 -21.64
CA GLN A 193 4.16 2.06 -22.78
C GLN A 193 2.74 2.61 -22.74
N SER A 194 2.15 2.86 -23.93
CA SER A 194 0.74 3.19 -24.05
C SER A 194 -0.10 1.93 -24.03
N ILE A 195 -1.26 2.00 -23.39
CA ILE A 195 -2.20 0.90 -23.29
C ILE A 195 -3.63 1.38 -23.52
N TYR A 196 -4.44 0.55 -24.16
CA TYR A 196 -5.88 0.69 -24.32
C TYR A 196 -6.56 -0.42 -23.51
N ALA A 197 -7.63 -0.08 -22.82
CA ALA A 197 -8.41 -1.05 -22.07
C ALA A 197 -9.89 -0.71 -22.13
N VAL A 198 -10.70 -1.77 -22.14
CA VAL A 198 -12.15 -1.71 -22.03
C VAL A 198 -12.56 -2.61 -20.89
N GLY A 199 -13.40 -2.12 -20.02
CA GLY A 199 -13.86 -2.88 -18.88
C GLY A 199 -14.91 -2.14 -18.06
N THR A 200 -15.39 -2.80 -17.03
CA THR A 200 -16.39 -2.27 -16.12
C THR A 200 -15.74 -1.68 -14.88
N GLY A 201 -16.25 -0.57 -14.38
CA GLY A 201 -15.65 0.02 -13.21
C GLY A 201 -16.31 1.30 -12.75
N THR A 202 -15.55 2.13 -12.05
CA THR A 202 -16.02 3.37 -11.42
C THR A 202 -15.22 4.56 -11.90
N SER A 203 -15.91 5.71 -11.99
CA SER A 203 -15.33 7.02 -12.22
C SER A 203 -15.94 8.00 -11.24
N GLY A 204 -15.14 8.63 -10.38
CA GLY A 204 -15.64 9.52 -9.34
C GLY A 204 -14.52 10.30 -8.65
N GLU A 205 -14.85 10.88 -7.50
CA GLU A 205 -13.92 11.73 -6.72
C GLU A 205 -12.67 10.99 -6.23
N LEU A 206 -12.73 9.68 -6.08
CA LEU A 206 -11.60 8.85 -5.65
C LEU A 206 -10.67 8.49 -6.81
N GLY A 207 -11.08 8.76 -8.05
CA GLY A 207 -10.37 8.43 -9.28
C GLY A 207 -11.16 7.53 -10.20
N ILE A 208 -10.48 6.99 -11.21
CA ILE A 208 -11.05 6.08 -12.21
C ILE A 208 -10.39 4.71 -12.05
N ALA A 209 -11.21 3.67 -11.99
CA ALA A 209 -10.74 2.29 -11.94
C ALA A 209 -11.63 1.39 -12.77
N ILE A 210 -11.03 0.47 -13.54
CA ILE A 210 -11.75 -0.57 -14.27
C ILE A 210 -11.18 -1.94 -13.98
N ASP A 211 -12.04 -2.95 -14.04
CA ASP A 211 -11.67 -4.34 -14.21
C ASP A 211 -11.70 -4.63 -15.72
N ALA A 212 -10.53 -4.79 -16.31
CA ALA A 212 -10.41 -4.88 -17.76
C ALA A 212 -10.98 -6.22 -18.28
N ARG A 213 -11.76 -6.15 -19.36
CA ARG A 213 -12.22 -7.30 -20.15
C ARG A 213 -11.46 -7.43 -21.45
N GLU A 214 -11.00 -6.31 -21.99
CA GLU A 214 -10.13 -6.25 -23.16
C GLU A 214 -9.01 -5.27 -22.90
N ILE A 215 -7.81 -5.59 -23.38
CA ILE A 215 -6.62 -4.74 -23.20
C ILE A 215 -5.63 -4.96 -24.35
N GLY A 216 -4.92 -3.92 -24.75
CA GLY A 216 -3.92 -4.02 -25.81
C GLY A 216 -3.09 -2.75 -25.98
N PRO A 217 -1.98 -2.81 -26.73
CA PRO A 217 -1.12 -1.67 -26.98
C PRO A 217 -1.77 -0.61 -27.90
N THR A 218 -2.75 -1.02 -28.69
CA THR A 218 -3.55 -0.15 -29.56
C THR A 218 -4.99 -0.63 -29.57
N ALA A 219 -5.93 0.25 -29.95
CA ALA A 219 -7.34 -0.11 -30.07
C ALA A 219 -7.60 -1.26 -31.08
N ALA A 220 -6.74 -1.43 -32.09
CA ALA A 220 -6.85 -2.50 -33.08
C ALA A 220 -6.22 -3.83 -32.62
N GLN A 221 -5.46 -3.82 -31.54
CA GLN A 221 -4.71 -4.98 -31.04
C GLN A 221 -5.13 -5.35 -29.62
N MET A 222 -6.38 -5.07 -29.26
CA MET A 222 -6.91 -5.51 -27.97
C MET A 222 -7.19 -7.02 -27.98
N VAL A 223 -6.95 -7.65 -26.85
CA VAL A 223 -7.26 -9.06 -26.59
C VAL A 223 -8.16 -9.18 -25.38
N GLY A 224 -9.07 -10.14 -25.41
CA GLY A 224 -9.90 -10.47 -24.27
C GLY A 224 -9.06 -11.01 -23.10
N VAL A 225 -9.42 -10.61 -21.90
CA VAL A 225 -8.82 -11.07 -20.64
C VAL A 225 -9.90 -11.63 -19.72
N ALA A 226 -9.54 -12.64 -18.94
CA ALA A 226 -10.45 -13.17 -17.93
C ALA A 226 -10.59 -12.17 -16.78
N VAL A 227 -11.82 -11.88 -16.40
CA VAL A 227 -12.13 -11.06 -15.22
C VAL A 227 -11.73 -11.83 -13.96
N GLY A 228 -10.92 -11.24 -13.10
CA GLY A 228 -10.23 -11.93 -12.01
C GLY A 228 -11.13 -12.60 -10.96
N ASN A 229 -12.39 -12.20 -10.88
CA ASN A 229 -13.37 -12.70 -9.92
C ASN A 229 -14.56 -13.39 -10.58
N ALA A 230 -14.48 -13.73 -11.86
CA ALA A 230 -15.53 -14.54 -12.45
C ALA A 230 -15.53 -15.91 -11.76
N PRO A 231 -16.64 -16.37 -11.17
CA PRO A 231 -16.73 -17.73 -10.66
C PRO A 231 -16.41 -18.69 -11.79
N ALA A 232 -15.75 -19.79 -11.45
CA ALA A 232 -15.56 -20.87 -12.42
C ALA A 232 -16.93 -21.21 -13.05
N PRO A 233 -17.02 -21.34 -14.38
CA PRO A 233 -18.27 -21.71 -15.00
C PRO A 233 -18.77 -22.98 -14.32
N GLY A 234 -20.00 -22.90 -13.79
CA GLY A 234 -20.67 -24.06 -13.21
C GLY A 234 -20.78 -25.19 -14.23
N PRO A 235 -21.04 -26.40 -13.78
CA PRO A 235 -21.28 -27.54 -14.68
C PRO A 235 -22.33 -27.17 -15.74
N ALA A 236 -22.07 -27.49 -16.99
CA ALA A 236 -23.02 -27.23 -18.05
C ALA A 236 -24.35 -27.98 -17.82
N PRO A 237 -25.50 -27.38 -18.14
CA PRO A 237 -26.79 -28.08 -18.08
C PRO A 237 -26.73 -29.42 -18.83
N GLY A 238 -27.14 -30.52 -18.16
CA GLY A 238 -27.07 -31.87 -18.70
C GLY A 238 -25.73 -32.59 -18.54
N SER A 239 -24.74 -31.96 -17.88
CA SER A 239 -23.50 -32.69 -17.47
C SER A 239 -23.75 -33.45 -16.17
N ALA A 240 -22.99 -34.54 -15.95
CA ALA A 240 -23.09 -35.39 -14.76
C ALA A 240 -22.86 -34.65 -13.42
N GLY A 241 -22.25 -33.46 -13.47
CA GLY A 241 -22.07 -32.60 -12.30
C GLY A 241 -23.20 -31.61 -12.04
N TYR A 242 -24.12 -31.45 -12.98
CA TYR A 242 -25.24 -30.48 -12.84
C TYR A 242 -26.30 -30.97 -11.86
N ASP A 243 -26.57 -32.29 -11.86
CA ASP A 243 -27.60 -32.89 -11.01
C ASP A 243 -27.19 -33.11 -9.54
N ILE A 244 -25.92 -32.72 -9.22
CA ILE A 244 -25.41 -32.82 -7.83
C ILE A 244 -25.65 -31.56 -7.01
N ILE A 245 -26.18 -30.48 -7.62
CA ILE A 245 -26.44 -29.22 -6.92
C ILE A 245 -27.71 -29.39 -6.05
N PRO A 246 -27.62 -29.39 -4.70
CA PRO A 246 -28.78 -29.49 -3.83
C PRO A 246 -29.74 -28.31 -4.07
N GLY A 247 -30.99 -28.61 -4.47
CA GLY A 247 -32.04 -27.62 -4.68
C GLY A 247 -32.38 -27.29 -6.13
N SER A 248 -31.93 -28.10 -7.10
CA SER A 248 -32.29 -27.98 -8.51
C SER A 248 -33.56 -28.76 -8.93
N GLU A 249 -34.40 -29.21 -7.96
CA GLU A 249 -35.69 -29.82 -8.24
C GLU A 249 -36.81 -28.77 -8.38
#